data_bf835f258a889b45a6fa7618d465bbf5
#
_entry.id   bf835f258a889b45a6fa7618d465bbf5
#
_cell.length_a   1.000
_cell.length_b   1.000
_cell.length_c   1.000
_cell.angle_alpha   90.00
_cell.angle_beta   90.00
_cell.angle_gamma   90.00
#
_symmetry.space_group_name_H-M   'P 1'
#
loop_
_entity.id
_entity.type
_entity.pdbx_description
1 polymer ?
#
loop_
_entity_poly.entity_id
_entity_poly.type
_entity_poly.pdbx_seq_one_letter_code
_entity_poly.pdbx_strand_id
1 'polypeptide(L)'
;MGLQQTKIESLPFVTAELNYLAPVSGKPRTYAFDPPPGEPKSTSLPEPHQVPIFDARLIADSLSLDREGFALVRHPHRVKDFYNEDEIRRVYYSAVEAFLRATLKADRVFVFDHTVRKRIEGAPDIRDGGPRQPATRVHVDQTTISGANRVREHLPEEADELLKGRVQ
;
A
#
# COMPACT_ATOMS: atom_id res chain seq x y z
N MET A 1 -20.80 16.20 -13.31
CA MET A 1 -20.95 15.47 -12.05
C MET A 1 -21.65 14.17 -12.37
N GLY A 2 -20.96 13.04 -12.28
CA GLY A 2 -21.49 11.75 -12.72
C GLY A 2 -22.36 11.10 -11.63
N LEU A 3 -23.28 10.24 -12.04
CA LEU A 3 -24.16 9.42 -11.16
C LEU A 3 -23.40 8.68 -10.03
N GLN A 4 -22.11 8.43 -10.21
CA GLN A 4 -21.25 7.75 -9.28
C GLN A 4 -20.81 8.63 -8.10
N GLN A 5 -20.55 9.91 -8.34
CA GLN A 5 -20.16 10.87 -7.29
C GLN A 5 -21.31 11.10 -6.31
N THR A 6 -22.51 11.26 -6.81
CA THR A 6 -23.73 11.42 -6.00
C THR A 6 -23.99 10.19 -5.11
N LYS A 7 -23.67 8.98 -5.60
CA LYS A 7 -23.80 7.74 -4.82
C LYS A 7 -22.80 7.67 -3.67
N ILE A 8 -21.56 8.12 -3.88
CA ILE A 8 -20.51 8.15 -2.84
C ILE A 8 -20.88 9.15 -1.74
N GLU A 9 -21.34 10.35 -2.10
CA GLU A 9 -21.70 11.42 -1.17
C GLU A 9 -22.86 11.02 -0.23
N SER A 10 -23.64 10.01 -0.58
CA SER A 10 -24.73 9.48 0.25
C SER A 10 -24.30 8.35 1.20
N LEU A 11 -23.03 7.90 1.13
CA LEU A 11 -22.54 6.84 2.01
C LEU A 11 -22.28 7.36 3.43
N PRO A 12 -22.44 6.52 4.46
CA PRO A 12 -21.96 6.81 5.79
C PRO A 12 -20.44 7.10 5.76
N PHE A 13 -20.00 8.08 6.54
CA PHE A 13 -18.58 8.44 6.62
C PHE A 13 -18.19 8.82 8.05
N VAL A 14 -16.90 8.80 8.30
CA VAL A 14 -16.27 9.42 9.47
C VAL A 14 -15.30 10.49 9.00
N THR A 15 -15.20 11.60 9.72
CA THR A 15 -14.18 12.59 9.46
C THR A 15 -12.92 12.20 10.20
N ALA A 16 -11.80 12.17 9.49
CA ALA A 16 -10.49 11.89 10.08
C ALA A 16 -9.42 12.79 9.48
N GLU A 17 -8.37 13.00 10.27
CA GLU A 17 -7.19 13.74 9.82
C GLU A 17 -6.26 12.81 9.04
N LEU A 18 -5.93 13.20 7.82
CA LEU A 18 -4.91 12.57 7.01
C LEU A 18 -3.77 13.55 6.73
N ASN A 19 -2.54 13.08 6.86
CA ASN A 19 -1.35 13.87 6.57
C ASN A 19 -1.00 13.74 5.09
N TYR A 20 -1.07 14.83 4.37
CA TYR A 20 -0.55 14.97 3.03
C TYR A 20 0.88 15.52 3.05
N LEU A 21 1.48 15.68 1.89
CA LEU A 21 2.77 16.33 1.74
C LEU A 21 2.56 17.82 1.48
N ALA A 22 3.06 18.66 2.36
CA ALA A 22 3.09 20.11 2.12
C ALA A 22 3.94 20.44 0.89
N PRO A 23 3.60 21.48 0.14
CA PRO A 23 4.44 21.98 -0.95
C PRO A 23 5.85 22.28 -0.44
N VAL A 24 6.85 21.72 -1.09
CA VAL A 24 8.26 21.95 -0.77
C VAL A 24 8.99 22.45 -2.02
N SER A 25 10.02 23.27 -1.82
CA SER A 25 10.88 23.68 -2.93
C SER A 25 11.72 22.49 -3.41
N GLY A 26 11.53 22.11 -4.66
CA GLY A 26 12.24 20.99 -5.29
C GLY A 26 11.67 19.62 -4.93
N LYS A 27 12.46 18.58 -5.17
CA LYS A 27 12.05 17.18 -4.92
C LYS A 27 12.22 16.81 -3.44
N PRO A 28 11.16 16.32 -2.76
CA PRO A 28 11.29 15.87 -1.38
C PRO A 28 12.27 14.69 -1.30
N ARG A 29 13.08 14.68 -0.23
CA ARG A 29 14.09 13.66 0.05
C ARG A 29 13.87 13.08 1.44
N THR A 30 14.10 11.79 1.58
CA THR A 30 14.16 11.11 2.88
C THR A 30 15.37 10.16 2.85
N TYR A 31 16.24 10.29 3.83
CA TYR A 31 17.40 9.43 3.97
C TYR A 31 17.00 8.11 4.66
N ALA A 32 17.30 6.98 4.03
CA ALA A 32 17.14 5.65 4.64
C ALA A 32 18.28 5.33 5.65
N PHE A 33 19.34 6.13 5.64
CA PHE A 33 20.53 6.08 6.50
C PHE A 33 20.69 7.42 7.23
N ASP A 34 21.72 7.60 8.03
CA ASP A 34 21.99 8.86 8.70
C ASP A 34 22.30 9.95 7.68
N PRO A 35 21.61 11.10 7.73
CA PRO A 35 21.85 12.19 6.79
C PRO A 35 23.24 12.80 6.97
N PRO A 36 23.78 13.48 5.95
CA PRO A 36 24.98 14.29 6.11
C PRO A 36 24.85 15.31 7.23
N PRO A 37 25.96 15.71 7.88
CA PRO A 37 25.92 16.73 8.94
C PRO A 37 25.20 18.02 8.50
N GLY A 38 24.22 18.45 9.29
CA GLY A 38 23.43 19.65 9.01
C GLY A 38 22.21 19.44 8.10
N GLU A 39 22.02 18.25 7.51
CA GLU A 39 20.82 17.94 6.74
C GLU A 39 19.75 17.24 7.61
N PRO A 40 18.47 17.58 7.43
CA PRO A 40 17.39 16.89 8.12
C PRO A 40 17.19 15.48 7.54
N LYS A 41 16.75 14.54 8.39
CA LYS A 41 16.41 13.16 7.96
C LYS A 41 15.40 13.11 6.81
N SER A 42 14.49 14.06 6.77
CA SER A 42 13.51 14.24 5.70
C SER A 42 13.23 15.72 5.44
N THR A 43 13.13 16.09 4.17
CA THR A 43 12.62 17.40 3.75
C THR A 43 11.12 17.39 3.53
N SER A 44 10.46 16.24 3.72
CA SER A 44 9.01 16.12 3.62
C SER A 44 8.34 16.68 4.86
N LEU A 45 7.43 17.63 4.69
CA LEU A 45 6.64 18.21 5.77
C LEU A 45 5.21 17.69 5.69
N PRO A 46 4.61 17.23 6.80
CA PRO A 46 3.22 16.84 6.81
C PRO A 46 2.32 18.07 6.73
N GLU A 47 1.23 17.93 5.99
CA GLU A 47 0.14 18.89 5.93
C GLU A 47 -1.16 18.17 6.30
N PRO A 48 -1.70 18.36 7.51
CA PRO A 48 -2.89 17.67 7.97
C PRO A 48 -4.15 18.23 7.33
N HIS A 49 -5.01 17.36 6.83
CA HIS A 49 -6.31 17.69 6.26
C HIS A 49 -7.41 16.87 6.91
N GLN A 50 -8.51 17.52 7.28
CA GLN A 50 -9.73 16.84 7.70
C GLN A 50 -10.49 16.36 6.46
N VAL A 51 -10.63 15.05 6.31
CA VAL A 51 -11.27 14.45 5.13
C VAL A 51 -12.37 13.48 5.53
N PRO A 52 -13.48 13.39 4.76
CA PRO A 52 -14.46 12.34 4.95
C PRO A 52 -13.91 11.00 4.44
N ILE A 53 -14.00 9.97 5.26
CA ILE A 53 -13.67 8.59 4.90
C ILE A 53 -14.99 7.81 4.83
N PHE A 54 -15.40 7.47 3.62
CA PHE A 54 -16.69 6.82 3.35
C PHE A 54 -16.63 5.30 3.55
N ASP A 55 -17.73 4.70 3.99
CA ASP A 55 -17.86 3.25 4.11
C ASP A 55 -18.04 2.58 2.74
N ALA A 56 -16.95 2.13 2.16
CA ALA A 56 -16.92 1.45 0.87
C ALA A 56 -17.59 0.05 0.87
N ARG A 57 -17.89 -0.53 2.05
CA ARG A 57 -18.49 -1.87 2.14
C ARG A 57 -19.88 -1.91 1.52
N LEU A 58 -20.62 -0.80 1.58
CA LEU A 58 -21.96 -0.67 1.00
C LEU A 58 -21.96 -0.65 -0.54
N ILE A 59 -20.82 -0.42 -1.15
CA ILE A 59 -20.65 -0.36 -2.60
C ILE A 59 -19.57 -1.33 -3.12
N ALA A 60 -19.15 -2.31 -2.31
CA ALA A 60 -18.04 -3.21 -2.61
C ALA A 60 -18.15 -3.86 -3.99
N ASP A 61 -19.35 -4.34 -4.34
CA ASP A 61 -19.62 -5.00 -5.64
C ASP A 61 -19.54 -4.07 -6.84
N SER A 62 -19.54 -2.75 -6.63
CA SER A 62 -19.44 -1.76 -7.69
C SER A 62 -18.02 -1.18 -7.85
N LEU A 63 -17.09 -1.55 -6.97
CA LEU A 63 -15.71 -1.09 -7.02
C LEU A 63 -14.87 -1.92 -8.01
N SER A 64 -13.99 -1.25 -8.72
CA SER A 64 -13.13 -1.85 -9.75
C SER A 64 -11.74 -1.25 -9.73
N LEU A 65 -10.71 -2.08 -9.84
CA LEU A 65 -9.32 -1.64 -9.96
C LEU A 65 -9.09 -0.72 -11.15
N ASP A 66 -9.81 -0.96 -12.26
CA ASP A 66 -9.64 -0.19 -13.49
C ASP A 66 -10.31 1.20 -13.45
N ARG A 67 -11.23 1.39 -12.53
CA ARG A 67 -12.03 2.61 -12.47
C ARG A 67 -11.75 3.43 -11.21
N GLU A 68 -11.85 2.82 -10.04
CA GLU A 68 -11.59 3.46 -8.75
C GLU A 68 -10.14 3.31 -8.28
N GLY A 69 -9.37 2.40 -8.89
CA GLY A 69 -8.00 2.08 -8.50
C GLY A 69 -7.91 1.10 -7.32
N PHE A 70 -9.05 0.66 -6.79
CA PHE A 70 -9.12 -0.34 -5.72
C PHE A 70 -10.41 -1.16 -5.79
N ALA A 71 -10.41 -2.32 -5.15
CA ALA A 71 -11.58 -3.15 -4.93
C ALA A 71 -11.57 -3.69 -3.50
N LEU A 72 -12.75 -3.86 -2.92
CA LEU A 72 -12.93 -4.44 -1.59
C LEU A 72 -13.43 -5.87 -1.73
N VAL A 73 -12.59 -6.84 -1.38
CA VAL A 73 -12.89 -8.26 -1.53
C VAL A 73 -12.66 -9.01 -0.22
N ARG A 74 -13.44 -10.08 0.02
CA ARG A 74 -13.20 -10.98 1.14
C ARG A 74 -12.14 -11.99 0.75
N HIS A 75 -11.10 -12.09 1.57
CA HIS A 75 -10.08 -13.11 1.45
C HIS A 75 -9.99 -13.93 2.75
N PRO A 76 -10.64 -15.10 2.84
CA PRO A 76 -10.48 -15.99 3.97
C PRO A 76 -9.06 -16.54 4.00
N HIS A 77 -8.39 -16.47 5.13
CA HIS A 77 -7.05 -16.99 5.33
C HIS A 77 -6.99 -17.95 6.52
N ARG A 78 -5.93 -18.78 6.57
CA ARG A 78 -5.70 -19.77 7.63
C ARG A 78 -4.57 -19.39 8.59
N VAL A 79 -3.99 -18.20 8.42
CA VAL A 79 -2.94 -17.69 9.31
C VAL A 79 -3.52 -17.46 10.70
N LYS A 80 -2.85 -17.96 11.71
CA LYS A 80 -3.24 -17.85 13.13
C LYS A 80 -2.51 -16.70 13.81
N ASP A 81 -1.24 -16.49 13.43
CA ASP A 81 -0.40 -15.45 13.99
C ASP A 81 0.38 -14.72 12.90
N PHE A 82 -0.01 -13.46 12.64
CA PHE A 82 0.68 -12.57 11.70
C PHE A 82 2.00 -12.00 12.25
N TYR A 83 2.43 -12.37 13.44
CA TYR A 83 3.77 -12.08 13.95
C TYR A 83 4.73 -13.26 13.81
N ASN A 84 4.23 -14.41 13.33
CA ASN A 84 5.04 -15.57 13.02
C ASN A 84 5.47 -15.52 11.55
N GLU A 85 6.71 -15.14 11.31
CA GLU A 85 7.31 -14.97 9.97
C GLU A 85 7.22 -16.26 9.13
N ASP A 86 7.50 -17.43 9.74
CA ASP A 86 7.44 -18.72 9.05
C ASP A 86 6.01 -19.07 8.61
N GLU A 87 5.02 -18.74 9.45
CA GLU A 87 3.62 -18.95 9.11
C GLU A 87 3.17 -18.02 7.96
N ILE A 88 3.59 -16.75 7.99
CA ILE A 88 3.32 -15.81 6.91
C ILE A 88 3.89 -16.34 5.58
N ARG A 89 5.16 -16.69 5.55
CA ARG A 89 5.82 -17.15 4.32
C ARG A 89 5.23 -18.46 3.80
N ARG A 90 4.98 -19.40 4.68
CA ARG A 90 4.50 -20.72 4.30
C ARG A 90 3.01 -20.77 3.98
N VAL A 91 2.17 -20.02 4.70
CA VAL A 91 0.71 -20.10 4.60
C VAL A 91 0.12 -18.91 3.87
N TYR A 92 0.51 -17.68 4.26
CA TYR A 92 -0.12 -16.49 3.75
C TYR A 92 0.32 -16.15 2.33
N TYR A 93 1.60 -16.27 1.99
CA TYR A 93 2.11 -15.96 0.66
C TYR A 93 1.40 -16.79 -0.42
N SER A 94 1.37 -18.12 -0.26
CA SER A 94 0.70 -18.99 -1.22
C SER A 94 -0.82 -18.70 -1.32
N ALA A 95 -1.46 -18.38 -0.21
CA ALA A 95 -2.88 -18.02 -0.20
C ALA A 95 -3.14 -16.69 -0.93
N VAL A 96 -2.30 -15.69 -0.71
CA VAL A 96 -2.41 -14.37 -1.39
C VAL A 96 -2.12 -14.50 -2.89
N GLU A 97 -1.09 -15.24 -3.27
CA GLU A 97 -0.79 -15.50 -4.70
C GLU A 97 -1.97 -16.17 -5.42
N ALA A 98 -2.51 -17.23 -4.85
CA ALA A 98 -3.67 -17.92 -5.42
C ALA A 98 -4.90 -16.99 -5.51
N PHE A 99 -5.15 -16.22 -4.45
CA PHE A 99 -6.25 -15.27 -4.40
C PHE A 99 -6.11 -14.16 -5.45
N LEU A 100 -4.94 -13.54 -5.57
CA LEU A 100 -4.69 -12.47 -6.53
C LEU A 100 -4.75 -12.99 -7.97
N ARG A 101 -4.18 -14.17 -8.25
CA ARG A 101 -4.30 -14.79 -9.57
C ARG A 101 -5.76 -15.01 -9.99
N ALA A 102 -6.58 -15.52 -9.07
CA ALA A 102 -8.00 -15.76 -9.35
C ALA A 102 -8.78 -14.45 -9.51
N THR A 103 -8.53 -13.46 -8.64
CA THR A 103 -9.27 -12.19 -8.61
C THR A 103 -8.91 -11.28 -9.79
N LEU A 104 -7.63 -11.20 -10.12
CA LEU A 104 -7.09 -10.31 -11.16
C LEU A 104 -6.97 -11.00 -12.52
N LYS A 105 -7.16 -12.32 -12.58
CA LYS A 105 -6.86 -13.15 -13.75
C LYS A 105 -5.39 -12.97 -14.20
N ALA A 106 -4.50 -12.82 -13.23
CA ALA A 106 -3.09 -12.61 -13.50
C ALA A 106 -2.39 -13.93 -13.86
N ASP A 107 -1.54 -13.90 -14.87
CA ASP A 107 -0.70 -15.04 -15.24
C ASP A 107 0.38 -15.32 -14.21
N ARG A 108 0.93 -14.24 -13.61
CA ARG A 108 1.98 -14.30 -12.63
C ARG A 108 1.66 -13.41 -11.43
N VAL A 109 1.80 -13.94 -10.22
CA VAL A 109 1.82 -13.19 -8.96
C VAL A 109 3.09 -13.56 -8.23
N PHE A 110 3.80 -12.58 -7.68
CA PHE A 110 5.01 -12.77 -6.92
C PHE A 110 5.00 -11.87 -5.69
N VAL A 111 4.97 -12.48 -4.51
CA VAL A 111 5.06 -11.77 -3.24
C VAL A 111 6.54 -11.64 -2.87
N PHE A 112 7.09 -10.45 -2.99
CA PHE A 112 8.51 -10.19 -2.71
C PHE A 112 8.78 -9.67 -1.31
N ASP A 113 7.79 -9.05 -0.67
CA ASP A 113 7.93 -8.48 0.67
C ASP A 113 6.57 -8.39 1.39
N HIS A 114 6.61 -8.27 2.71
CA HIS A 114 5.47 -7.90 3.53
C HIS A 114 5.91 -7.06 4.72
N THR A 115 4.99 -6.28 5.25
CA THR A 115 5.23 -5.49 6.46
C THR A 115 4.06 -5.64 7.42
N VAL A 116 4.34 -6.15 8.61
CA VAL A 116 3.37 -6.17 9.71
C VAL A 116 3.38 -4.81 10.41
N ARG A 117 2.22 -4.21 10.53
CA ARG A 117 2.04 -2.90 11.18
C ARG A 117 1.09 -3.02 12.36
N LYS A 118 1.48 -2.42 13.48
CA LYS A 118 0.67 -2.39 14.70
C LYS A 118 0.83 -1.05 15.38
N ARG A 119 -0.29 -0.39 15.69
CA ARG A 119 -0.25 0.82 16.49
C ARG A 119 0.15 0.48 17.92
N ILE A 120 1.25 1.08 18.37
CA ILE A 120 1.75 0.98 19.74
C ILE A 120 1.95 2.41 20.19
N GLU A 121 1.19 2.83 21.19
CA GLU A 121 1.25 4.19 21.71
C GLU A 121 2.64 4.51 22.24
N GLY A 122 3.15 5.71 21.93
CA GLY A 122 4.47 6.16 22.35
C GLY A 122 5.67 5.47 21.69
N ALA A 123 5.46 4.46 20.86
CA ALA A 123 6.57 3.79 20.18
C ALA A 123 7.00 4.56 18.91
N PRO A 124 8.32 4.55 18.57
CA PRO A 124 8.81 5.13 17.33
C PRO A 124 8.28 4.36 16.11
N ASP A 125 8.30 5.00 14.94
CA ASP A 125 7.80 4.42 13.68
C ASP A 125 8.58 3.16 13.27
N ILE A 126 9.89 3.16 13.49
CA ILE A 126 10.76 2.01 13.24
C ILE A 126 11.40 1.62 14.55
N ARG A 127 11.33 0.34 14.90
CA ARG A 127 12.01 -0.24 16.03
C ARG A 127 12.54 -1.63 15.69
N ASP A 128 13.67 -1.99 16.27
CA ASP A 128 14.28 -3.29 16.05
C ASP A 128 13.39 -4.42 16.60
N GLY A 129 13.22 -5.46 15.80
CA GLY A 129 12.57 -6.71 16.19
C GLY A 129 11.07 -6.62 16.46
N GLY A 130 10.37 -5.58 16.01
CA GLY A 130 8.93 -5.44 16.21
C GLY A 130 8.17 -4.93 14.99
N PRO A 131 6.82 -5.01 15.02
CA PRO A 131 5.98 -4.49 13.95
C PRO A 131 6.17 -2.97 13.82
N ARG A 132 6.15 -2.47 12.59
CA ARG A 132 6.19 -1.03 12.28
C ARG A 132 4.90 -0.35 12.70
N GLN A 133 4.95 0.95 12.96
CA GLN A 133 3.74 1.75 13.12
C GLN A 133 2.94 1.80 11.80
N PRO A 134 1.61 2.00 11.85
CA PRO A 134 0.83 2.32 10.66
C PRO A 134 1.40 3.54 9.94
N ALA A 135 1.31 3.56 8.62
CA ALA A 135 1.73 4.71 7.83
C ALA A 135 0.90 5.94 8.22
N THR A 136 1.57 7.03 8.55
CA THR A 136 0.93 8.28 9.02
C THR A 136 0.72 9.31 7.92
N ARG A 137 1.18 9.02 6.70
CA ARG A 137 1.11 9.94 5.57
C ARG A 137 0.52 9.25 4.35
N VAL A 138 -0.32 9.98 3.62
CA VAL A 138 -0.83 9.56 2.31
C VAL A 138 0.35 9.42 1.35
N HIS A 139 0.46 8.29 0.67
CA HIS A 139 1.56 7.98 -0.25
C HIS A 139 1.16 6.94 -1.27
N VAL A 140 1.94 6.80 -2.30
CA VAL A 140 1.94 5.68 -3.24
C VAL A 140 3.25 4.91 -3.09
N ASP A 141 3.18 3.59 -3.08
CA ASP A 141 4.39 2.75 -2.91
C ASP A 141 5.20 2.68 -4.21
N GLN A 142 4.53 2.64 -5.36
CA GLN A 142 5.19 2.47 -6.64
C GLN A 142 4.72 3.52 -7.66
N THR A 143 5.65 3.96 -8.48
CA THR A 143 5.38 4.68 -9.72
C THR A 143 5.46 3.71 -10.90
N THR A 144 5.05 4.12 -12.09
CA THR A 144 5.20 3.32 -13.31
C THR A 144 6.64 2.86 -13.53
N ILE A 145 7.61 3.73 -13.23
CA ILE A 145 9.03 3.42 -13.39
C ILE A 145 9.52 2.47 -12.28
N SER A 146 9.20 2.77 -11.03
CA SER A 146 9.67 1.95 -9.90
C SER A 146 9.01 0.58 -9.87
N GLY A 147 7.76 0.45 -10.30
CA GLY A 147 7.09 -0.84 -10.47
C GLY A 147 7.80 -1.73 -11.48
N ALA A 148 8.11 -1.19 -12.67
CA ALA A 148 8.89 -1.93 -13.67
C ALA A 148 10.29 -2.32 -13.18
N ASN A 149 10.95 -1.46 -12.38
CA ASN A 149 12.24 -1.78 -11.79
C ASN A 149 12.15 -2.92 -10.76
N ARG A 150 11.06 -2.99 -9.99
CA ARG A 150 10.81 -4.13 -9.08
C ARG A 150 10.69 -5.47 -9.83
N VAL A 151 10.03 -5.48 -10.99
CA VAL A 151 9.98 -6.68 -11.82
C VAL A 151 11.39 -7.11 -12.25
N ARG A 152 12.22 -6.17 -12.71
CA ARG A 152 13.61 -6.47 -13.12
C ARG A 152 14.50 -6.92 -11.97
N GLU A 153 14.28 -6.37 -10.78
CA GLU A 153 15.04 -6.70 -9.56
C GLU A 153 14.73 -8.12 -9.06
N HIS A 154 13.45 -8.49 -9.03
CA HIS A 154 13.02 -9.74 -8.41
C HIS A 154 12.85 -10.90 -9.40
N LEU A 155 12.61 -10.61 -10.67
CA LEU A 155 12.38 -11.59 -11.73
C LEU A 155 13.20 -11.26 -12.98
N PRO A 156 14.54 -11.13 -12.86
CA PRO A 156 15.39 -10.63 -13.95
C PRO A 156 15.30 -11.48 -15.22
N GLU A 157 15.17 -12.80 -15.10
CA GLU A 157 15.08 -13.73 -16.23
C GLU A 157 13.76 -13.66 -16.99
N GLU A 158 12.67 -13.25 -16.30
CA GLU A 158 11.32 -13.15 -16.86
C GLU A 158 10.92 -11.71 -17.20
N ALA A 159 11.72 -10.72 -16.77
CA ALA A 159 11.32 -9.31 -16.74
C ALA A 159 10.90 -8.76 -18.11
N ASP A 160 11.67 -9.05 -19.16
CA ASP A 160 11.38 -8.52 -20.49
C ASP A 160 10.06 -9.05 -21.06
N GLU A 161 9.69 -10.27 -20.71
CA GLU A 161 8.42 -10.86 -21.12
C GLU A 161 7.27 -10.31 -20.28
N LEU A 162 7.43 -10.29 -18.96
CA LEU A 162 6.41 -9.78 -18.03
C LEU A 162 6.07 -8.31 -18.27
N LEU A 163 7.07 -7.49 -18.61
CA LEU A 163 6.88 -6.06 -18.84
C LEU A 163 6.22 -5.72 -20.20
N LYS A 164 5.99 -6.69 -21.07
CA LYS A 164 5.13 -6.52 -22.26
C LYS A 164 3.64 -6.49 -21.88
N GLY A 165 3.30 -7.07 -20.75
CA GLY A 165 1.95 -7.12 -20.21
C GLY A 165 1.68 -6.00 -19.21
N ARG A 166 0.48 -6.07 -18.61
CA ARG A 166 0.08 -5.16 -17.52
C ARG A 166 0.71 -5.62 -16.21
N VAL A 167 1.40 -4.72 -15.53
CA VAL A 167 1.94 -4.91 -14.19
C VAL A 167 1.13 -4.07 -13.20
N GLN A 168 0.72 -4.68 -12.10
CA GLN A 168 -0.07 -4.05 -11.02
C GLN A 168 0.60 -4.31 -9.65
#